data_76a2c9141884dfdb78d370a4c88f7c56
#
_entry.id   76a2c9141884dfdb78d370a4c88f7c56
#
_cell.length_a   1.000
_cell.length_b   1.000
_cell.length_c   1.000
_cell.angle_alpha   90.00
_cell.angle_beta   90.00
_cell.angle_gamma   90.00
#
_symmetry.space_group_name_H-M   'P 1'
#
loop_
_entity.id
_entity.type
_entity.pdbx_description
1 polymer ?
#
loop_
_entity_poly.entity_id
_entity_poly.type
_entity_poly.pdbx_seq_one_letter_code
_entity_poly.pdbx_strand_id
1 'polypeptide(L)'
;AITGGSPLTTALNQRLAILAHETGMAMATGSMSIAMKFPESAESFKVIRQENPNGILFANLGAHYDAEAAKRAVEFIEANAIQIHVNRAQELVMPEGDRVFSNWLKNIEEIVKASAVPVIVKEVGFGFSREAITQLESIGVAAIDISGTGGTNFAKIENGRRKEDKLDFLEDWGQTTLTSLMEAQGSRTPIIASGGVKTPLDMAKCFALGASLVGLSGEMLHLVRKEDSLPDAIHTVQTWKEQLTTILTLVGADSISSLQQAPIVVAPSLQNWCDARGIDWKHLAQR
;
A
#
# COMPACT_ATOMS: atom_id res chain seq x y z
N ALA A 1 3.10 -2.05 -5.39
CA ALA A 1 2.04 -2.85 -5.99
C ALA A 1 1.49 -2.19 -7.26
N ILE A 2 2.33 -2.05 -8.31
CA ILE A 2 1.93 -1.38 -9.58
C ILE A 2 2.22 -2.26 -10.80
N THR A 3 3.15 -3.21 -10.71
CA THR A 3 3.71 -3.92 -11.87
C THR A 3 3.28 -5.37 -11.95
N GLY A 4 3.09 -5.87 -13.17
CA GLY A 4 2.84 -7.28 -13.46
C GLY A 4 2.01 -7.50 -14.73
N GLY A 5 2.06 -8.69 -15.29
CA GLY A 5 1.16 -9.16 -16.32
C GLY A 5 1.56 -8.89 -17.76
N SER A 6 2.73 -8.36 -18.02
CA SER A 6 3.24 -8.20 -19.40
C SER A 6 4.75 -8.45 -19.47
N PRO A 7 5.31 -8.76 -20.67
CA PRO A 7 6.75 -8.93 -20.85
C PRO A 7 7.57 -7.71 -20.40
N LEU A 8 7.08 -6.49 -20.63
CA LEU A 8 7.74 -5.24 -20.17
C LEU A 8 7.80 -5.15 -18.65
N THR A 9 6.78 -5.62 -17.96
CA THR A 9 6.73 -5.60 -16.50
C THR A 9 7.53 -6.73 -15.86
N THR A 10 7.89 -7.79 -16.58
CA THR A 10 8.78 -8.84 -16.08
C THR A 10 10.14 -8.28 -15.70
N ALA A 11 10.78 -7.49 -16.57
CA ALA A 11 12.06 -6.87 -16.29
C ALA A 11 11.99 -5.85 -15.13
N LEU A 12 10.87 -5.13 -14.98
CA LEU A 12 10.64 -4.24 -13.84
C LEU A 12 10.47 -5.03 -12.54
N ASN A 13 9.68 -6.10 -12.55
CA ASN A 13 9.51 -6.98 -11.40
C ASN A 13 10.83 -7.63 -10.99
N GLN A 14 11.66 -8.03 -11.94
CA GLN A 14 12.99 -8.57 -11.71
C GLN A 14 13.86 -7.57 -10.94
N ARG A 15 14.00 -6.34 -11.46
CA ARG A 15 14.80 -5.29 -10.81
C ARG A 15 14.26 -4.91 -9.43
N LEU A 16 12.94 -4.82 -9.27
CA LEU A 16 12.33 -4.56 -7.96
C LEU A 16 12.60 -5.70 -6.96
N ALA A 17 12.57 -6.95 -7.43
CA ALA A 17 12.85 -8.12 -6.59
C ALA A 17 14.33 -8.16 -6.14
N ILE A 18 15.27 -7.88 -7.06
CA ILE A 18 16.69 -7.75 -6.72
C ILE A 18 16.90 -6.60 -5.74
N LEU A 19 16.28 -5.42 -5.99
CA LEU A 19 16.35 -4.29 -5.06
C LEU A 19 15.85 -4.67 -3.67
N ALA A 20 14.70 -5.36 -3.58
CA ALA A 20 14.15 -5.83 -2.31
C ALA A 20 15.07 -6.84 -1.61
N HIS A 21 15.66 -7.79 -2.37
CA HIS A 21 16.63 -8.75 -1.86
C HIS A 21 17.86 -8.07 -1.25
N GLU A 22 18.52 -7.21 -2.03
CA GLU A 22 19.76 -6.52 -1.64
C GLU A 22 19.56 -5.54 -0.46
N THR A 23 18.35 -5.01 -0.33
CA THR A 23 18.03 -4.05 0.73
C THR A 23 17.25 -4.66 1.90
N GLY A 24 16.85 -5.93 1.83
CA GLY A 24 16.06 -6.60 2.88
C GLY A 24 14.64 -6.01 3.04
N MET A 25 14.08 -5.39 2.01
CA MET A 25 12.72 -4.86 2.05
C MET A 25 11.69 -5.92 1.64
N ALA A 26 10.49 -5.84 2.23
CA ALA A 26 9.35 -6.59 1.72
C ALA A 26 8.90 -6.04 0.36
N MET A 27 8.38 -6.89 -0.51
CA MET A 27 7.87 -6.50 -1.83
C MET A 27 6.45 -7.02 -2.05
N ALA A 28 5.58 -6.16 -2.59
CA ALA A 28 4.25 -6.55 -3.04
C ALA A 28 4.16 -6.51 -4.57
N THR A 29 3.48 -7.49 -5.16
CA THR A 29 3.19 -7.51 -6.60
C THR A 29 2.18 -6.43 -6.98
N GLY A 30 2.11 -6.07 -8.25
CA GLY A 30 0.91 -5.48 -8.84
C GLY A 30 -0.26 -6.48 -8.83
N SER A 31 -1.44 -6.06 -9.28
CA SER A 31 -2.57 -6.97 -9.33
C SER A 31 -2.27 -8.21 -10.18
N MET A 32 -2.45 -9.39 -9.58
CA MET A 32 -2.29 -10.69 -10.26
C MET A 32 -3.55 -11.11 -11.02
N SER A 33 -4.53 -10.22 -11.15
CA SER A 33 -5.80 -10.47 -11.87
C SER A 33 -5.57 -11.02 -13.29
N ILE A 34 -4.52 -10.52 -13.97
CA ILE A 34 -4.16 -10.99 -15.31
C ILE A 34 -3.70 -12.45 -15.28
N ALA A 35 -2.93 -12.87 -14.28
CA ALA A 35 -2.47 -14.24 -14.13
C ALA A 35 -3.60 -15.23 -13.78
N MET A 36 -4.69 -14.73 -13.17
CA MET A 36 -5.89 -15.54 -12.94
C MET A 36 -6.65 -15.84 -14.23
N LYS A 37 -6.60 -14.92 -15.20
CA LYS A 37 -7.28 -15.03 -16.50
C LYS A 37 -6.39 -15.71 -17.57
N PHE A 38 -5.11 -15.42 -17.55
CA PHE A 38 -4.11 -15.84 -18.53
C PHE A 38 -2.90 -16.43 -17.81
N PRO A 39 -2.86 -17.75 -17.57
CA PRO A 39 -1.79 -18.40 -16.79
C PRO A 39 -0.37 -18.13 -17.32
N GLU A 40 -0.21 -17.92 -18.62
CA GLU A 40 1.06 -17.58 -19.25
C GLU A 40 1.64 -16.25 -18.76
N SER A 41 0.81 -15.33 -18.28
CA SER A 41 1.26 -14.06 -17.70
C SER A 41 1.83 -14.21 -16.28
N ALA A 42 1.66 -15.39 -15.66
CA ALA A 42 2.17 -15.67 -14.31
C ALA A 42 3.70 -15.60 -14.23
N GLU A 43 4.41 -15.88 -15.33
CA GLU A 43 5.88 -15.80 -15.38
C GLU A 43 6.39 -14.41 -15.02
N SER A 44 5.63 -13.35 -15.37
CA SER A 44 5.99 -11.98 -15.00
C SER A 44 5.98 -11.72 -13.48
N PHE A 45 5.33 -12.59 -12.72
CA PHE A 45 5.29 -12.54 -11.25
C PHE A 45 6.24 -13.54 -10.61
N LYS A 46 6.43 -14.74 -11.19
CA LYS A 46 7.34 -15.77 -10.66
C LYS A 46 8.78 -15.30 -10.56
N VAL A 47 9.23 -14.45 -11.48
CA VAL A 47 10.57 -13.84 -11.45
C VAL A 47 10.84 -13.15 -10.09
N ILE A 48 9.82 -12.68 -9.40
CA ILE A 48 9.97 -12.01 -8.11
C ILE A 48 10.50 -12.98 -7.05
N ARG A 49 9.97 -14.20 -6.97
CA ARG A 49 10.45 -15.22 -6.04
C ARG A 49 11.82 -15.77 -6.47
N GLN A 50 12.06 -15.91 -7.77
CA GLN A 50 13.34 -16.37 -8.30
C GLN A 50 14.50 -15.43 -7.88
N GLU A 51 14.29 -14.11 -8.01
CA GLU A 51 15.31 -13.09 -7.66
C GLU A 51 15.36 -12.75 -6.16
N ASN A 52 14.30 -13.07 -5.42
CA ASN A 52 14.24 -12.84 -3.97
C ASN A 52 13.73 -14.09 -3.23
N PRO A 53 14.53 -15.18 -3.23
CA PRO A 53 14.08 -16.50 -2.77
C PRO A 53 13.68 -16.55 -1.30
N ASN A 54 14.29 -15.74 -0.44
CA ASN A 54 14.05 -15.72 1.00
C ASN A 54 13.34 -14.45 1.48
N GLY A 55 12.98 -13.54 0.56
CA GLY A 55 12.37 -12.27 0.92
C GLY A 55 10.90 -12.37 1.28
N ILE A 56 10.42 -11.38 2.01
CA ILE A 56 9.00 -11.24 2.34
C ILE A 56 8.26 -10.70 1.10
N LEU A 57 7.38 -11.54 0.54
CA LEU A 57 6.62 -11.22 -0.66
C LEU A 57 5.12 -11.23 -0.36
N PHE A 58 4.41 -10.26 -0.93
CA PHE A 58 2.96 -10.15 -0.87
C PHE A 58 2.36 -10.34 -2.26
N ALA A 59 1.48 -11.33 -2.41
CA ALA A 59 0.58 -11.44 -3.57
C ALA A 59 -0.45 -10.31 -3.53
N ASN A 60 -1.12 -10.02 -4.66
CA ASN A 60 -2.10 -8.93 -4.72
C ASN A 60 -3.26 -9.27 -5.67
N LEU A 61 -4.49 -9.15 -5.18
CA LEU A 61 -5.73 -9.31 -5.95
C LEU A 61 -6.76 -8.25 -5.58
N GLY A 62 -7.74 -8.05 -6.47
CA GLY A 62 -8.90 -7.19 -6.19
C GLY A 62 -9.93 -7.87 -5.28
N ALA A 63 -10.71 -7.08 -4.57
CA ALA A 63 -11.74 -7.56 -3.63
C ALA A 63 -12.93 -8.29 -4.30
N HIS A 64 -13.00 -8.30 -5.63
CA HIS A 64 -14.00 -9.04 -6.40
C HIS A 64 -13.66 -10.54 -6.58
N TYR A 65 -12.43 -10.95 -6.26
CA TYR A 65 -11.99 -12.34 -6.33
C TYR A 65 -12.43 -13.15 -5.10
N ASP A 66 -12.52 -14.47 -5.28
CA ASP A 66 -12.85 -15.43 -4.25
C ASP A 66 -11.60 -16.00 -3.54
N ALA A 67 -11.83 -16.83 -2.53
CA ALA A 67 -10.76 -17.44 -1.74
C ALA A 67 -9.89 -18.40 -2.56
N GLU A 68 -10.42 -19.08 -3.57
CA GLU A 68 -9.65 -19.98 -4.42
C GLU A 68 -8.68 -19.21 -5.32
N ALA A 69 -9.10 -18.09 -5.88
CA ALA A 69 -8.22 -17.21 -6.63
C ALA A 69 -7.11 -16.61 -5.74
N ALA A 70 -7.46 -16.23 -4.50
CA ALA A 70 -6.49 -15.74 -3.52
C ALA A 70 -5.44 -16.80 -3.18
N LYS A 71 -5.85 -18.04 -2.95
CA LYS A 71 -4.97 -19.18 -2.73
C LYS A 71 -4.00 -19.38 -3.90
N ARG A 72 -4.51 -19.42 -5.14
CA ARG A 72 -3.66 -19.55 -6.35
C ARG A 72 -2.67 -18.41 -6.49
N ALA A 73 -3.06 -17.17 -6.18
CA ALA A 73 -2.15 -16.03 -6.23
C ALA A 73 -1.00 -16.16 -5.21
N VAL A 74 -1.28 -16.65 -4.01
CA VAL A 74 -0.26 -16.94 -2.99
C VAL A 74 0.69 -18.03 -3.47
N GLU A 75 0.17 -19.12 -4.00
CA GLU A 75 0.95 -20.27 -4.49
C GLU A 75 1.85 -19.89 -5.67
N PHE A 76 1.42 -19.01 -6.58
CA PHE A 76 2.20 -18.62 -7.77
C PHE A 76 3.57 -18.03 -7.45
N ILE A 77 3.69 -17.30 -6.34
CA ILE A 77 4.94 -16.63 -5.95
C ILE A 77 5.41 -17.06 -4.55
N GLU A 78 4.81 -18.10 -3.99
CA GLU A 78 5.08 -18.56 -2.62
C GLU A 78 5.03 -17.38 -1.63
N ALA A 79 3.92 -16.61 -1.68
CA ALA A 79 3.80 -15.37 -0.95
C ALA A 79 3.69 -15.59 0.57
N ASN A 80 4.27 -14.68 1.34
CA ASN A 80 4.21 -14.67 2.81
C ASN A 80 2.92 -14.01 3.34
N ALA A 81 2.25 -13.21 2.51
CA ALA A 81 0.96 -12.59 2.78
C ALA A 81 0.26 -12.26 1.46
N ILE A 82 -1.05 -11.97 1.53
CA ILE A 82 -1.79 -11.48 0.38
C ILE A 82 -2.38 -10.11 0.67
N GLN A 83 -2.21 -9.18 -0.27
CA GLN A 83 -2.92 -7.91 -0.30
C GLN A 83 -4.21 -8.04 -1.12
N ILE A 84 -5.33 -7.67 -0.53
CA ILE A 84 -6.60 -7.52 -1.25
C ILE A 84 -6.85 -6.02 -1.42
N HIS A 85 -6.76 -5.54 -2.66
CA HIS A 85 -7.00 -4.13 -2.91
C HIS A 85 -8.48 -3.82 -3.12
N VAL A 86 -8.90 -2.66 -2.58
CA VAL A 86 -10.19 -2.05 -2.81
C VAL A 86 -9.95 -0.75 -3.59
N ASN A 87 -10.48 -0.67 -4.79
CA ASN A 87 -10.20 0.41 -5.74
C ASN A 87 -11.48 1.02 -6.33
N ARG A 88 -12.50 1.19 -5.50
CA ARG A 88 -13.84 1.58 -5.91
C ARG A 88 -13.86 2.85 -6.78
N ALA A 89 -13.13 3.88 -6.38
CA ALA A 89 -13.07 5.14 -7.15
C ALA A 89 -12.41 4.92 -8.52
N GLN A 90 -11.34 4.13 -8.58
CA GLN A 90 -10.71 3.75 -9.85
C GLN A 90 -11.68 2.98 -10.76
N GLU A 91 -12.36 1.96 -10.24
CA GLU A 91 -13.33 1.15 -11.01
C GLU A 91 -14.46 2.01 -11.58
N LEU A 92 -14.97 2.97 -10.82
CA LEU A 92 -16.01 3.89 -11.30
C LEU A 92 -15.52 4.79 -12.44
N VAL A 93 -14.24 5.15 -12.46
CA VAL A 93 -13.66 5.96 -13.55
C VAL A 93 -13.29 5.09 -14.75
N MET A 94 -12.87 3.85 -14.58
CA MET A 94 -12.56 2.93 -15.67
C MET A 94 -13.79 2.71 -16.56
N PRO A 95 -13.69 2.86 -17.91
CA PRO A 95 -14.82 2.56 -18.80
C PRO A 95 -15.34 1.14 -18.65
N GLU A 96 -14.42 0.17 -18.50
CA GLU A 96 -14.66 -1.26 -18.31
C GLU A 96 -14.78 -1.71 -16.83
N GLY A 97 -14.71 -0.78 -15.87
CA GLY A 97 -14.61 -1.10 -14.46
C GLY A 97 -15.96 -1.57 -13.86
N ASP A 98 -15.86 -2.19 -12.70
CA ASP A 98 -17.01 -2.69 -11.95
C ASP A 98 -17.89 -1.55 -11.43
N ARG A 99 -19.19 -1.87 -11.27
CA ARG A 99 -20.20 -0.95 -10.72
C ARG A 99 -20.91 -1.52 -9.50
N VAL A 100 -20.67 -2.78 -9.17
CA VAL A 100 -21.29 -3.48 -8.06
C VAL A 100 -20.21 -3.92 -7.06
N PHE A 101 -20.26 -3.32 -5.87
CA PHE A 101 -19.24 -3.52 -4.82
C PHE A 101 -19.80 -4.15 -3.55
N SER A 102 -21.08 -4.52 -3.55
CA SER A 102 -21.80 -5.00 -2.37
C SER A 102 -21.21 -6.29 -1.76
N ASN A 103 -20.56 -7.11 -2.58
CA ASN A 103 -19.99 -8.38 -2.14
C ASN A 103 -18.52 -8.29 -1.68
N TRP A 104 -17.85 -7.14 -1.83
CA TRP A 104 -16.42 -7.04 -1.55
C TRP A 104 -16.07 -7.37 -0.10
N LEU A 105 -16.81 -6.83 0.87
CA LEU A 105 -16.55 -7.12 2.28
C LEU A 105 -16.72 -8.61 2.59
N LYS A 106 -17.77 -9.24 2.03
CA LYS A 106 -18.01 -10.69 2.18
C LYS A 106 -16.89 -11.52 1.55
N ASN A 107 -16.47 -11.18 0.33
CA ASN A 107 -15.34 -11.88 -0.33
C ASN A 107 -14.06 -11.77 0.50
N ILE A 108 -13.76 -10.58 1.02
CA ILE A 108 -12.58 -10.37 1.89
C ILE A 108 -12.70 -11.26 3.14
N GLU A 109 -13.86 -11.31 3.78
CA GLU A 109 -14.09 -12.15 4.96
C GLU A 109 -13.89 -13.64 4.65
N GLU A 110 -14.38 -14.11 3.49
CA GLU A 110 -14.18 -15.49 3.03
C GLU A 110 -12.69 -15.77 2.76
N ILE A 111 -11.96 -14.83 2.15
CA ILE A 111 -10.52 -14.94 1.95
C ILE A 111 -9.78 -14.99 3.29
N VAL A 112 -10.13 -14.12 4.25
CA VAL A 112 -9.52 -14.12 5.60
C VAL A 112 -9.70 -15.47 6.28
N LYS A 113 -10.89 -16.08 6.21
CA LYS A 113 -11.20 -17.37 6.82
C LYS A 113 -10.47 -18.56 6.17
N ALA A 114 -10.23 -18.48 4.86
CA ALA A 114 -9.65 -19.58 4.08
C ALA A 114 -8.14 -19.48 3.88
N SER A 115 -7.55 -18.31 4.05
CA SER A 115 -6.14 -18.05 3.74
C SER A 115 -5.20 -18.72 4.75
N ALA A 116 -4.17 -19.41 4.23
CA ALA A 116 -3.07 -19.93 5.03
C ALA A 116 -2.01 -18.85 5.40
N VAL A 117 -2.10 -17.67 4.79
CA VAL A 117 -1.18 -16.55 5.03
C VAL A 117 -1.94 -15.30 5.48
N PRO A 118 -1.29 -14.35 6.17
CA PRO A 118 -1.94 -13.10 6.57
C PRO A 118 -2.59 -12.36 5.39
N VAL A 119 -3.80 -11.84 5.61
CA VAL A 119 -4.54 -11.05 4.63
C VAL A 119 -4.46 -9.57 5.00
N ILE A 120 -3.95 -8.77 4.08
CA ILE A 120 -3.82 -7.32 4.19
C ILE A 120 -4.86 -6.69 3.26
N VAL A 121 -5.71 -5.80 3.76
CA VAL A 121 -6.59 -5.04 2.87
C VAL A 121 -5.97 -3.69 2.60
N LYS A 122 -5.93 -3.30 1.32
CA LYS A 122 -5.30 -2.04 0.91
C LYS A 122 -6.20 -1.18 0.03
N GLU A 123 -6.14 0.10 0.26
CA GLU A 123 -6.61 1.13 -0.65
C GLU A 123 -5.58 1.40 -1.76
N VAL A 124 -5.93 2.17 -2.77
CA VAL A 124 -5.06 2.39 -3.94
C VAL A 124 -4.73 3.86 -4.21
N GLY A 125 -4.97 4.73 -3.24
CA GLY A 125 -4.63 6.15 -3.36
C GLY A 125 -5.77 7.10 -2.97
N PHE A 126 -6.82 6.60 -2.30
CA PHE A 126 -7.97 7.40 -1.87
C PHE A 126 -8.18 7.41 -0.35
N GLY A 127 -7.42 6.59 0.39
CA GLY A 127 -7.46 6.53 1.86
C GLY A 127 -8.67 5.79 2.42
N PHE A 128 -8.58 5.42 3.69
CA PHE A 128 -9.69 4.81 4.45
C PHE A 128 -10.21 5.73 5.53
N SER A 129 -11.53 5.78 5.70
CA SER A 129 -12.18 6.38 6.87
C SER A 129 -12.18 5.39 8.05
N ARG A 130 -12.40 5.91 9.26
CA ARG A 130 -12.54 5.11 10.49
C ARG A 130 -13.59 4.01 10.35
N GLU A 131 -14.72 4.34 9.71
CA GLU A 131 -15.83 3.41 9.51
C GLU A 131 -15.39 2.21 8.65
N ALA A 132 -14.63 2.47 7.57
CA ALA A 132 -14.09 1.42 6.72
C ALA A 132 -13.04 0.58 7.47
N ILE A 133 -12.15 1.22 8.22
CA ILE A 133 -11.16 0.54 9.07
C ILE A 133 -11.85 -0.39 10.07
N THR A 134 -12.86 0.11 10.79
CA THR A 134 -13.64 -0.68 11.77
C THR A 134 -14.32 -1.89 11.11
N GLN A 135 -14.87 -1.73 9.91
CA GLN A 135 -15.46 -2.86 9.17
C GLN A 135 -14.41 -3.92 8.83
N LEU A 136 -13.22 -3.51 8.38
CA LEU A 136 -12.12 -4.42 8.07
C LEU A 136 -11.59 -5.13 9.30
N GLU A 137 -11.46 -4.42 10.42
CA GLU A 137 -11.10 -5.03 11.71
C GLU A 137 -12.10 -6.10 12.14
N SER A 138 -13.39 -5.85 11.96
CA SER A 138 -14.46 -6.76 12.39
C SER A 138 -14.43 -8.11 11.68
N ILE A 139 -13.87 -8.18 10.48
CA ILE A 139 -13.71 -9.42 9.71
C ILE A 139 -12.33 -10.08 9.88
N GLY A 140 -11.45 -9.53 10.73
CA GLY A 140 -10.21 -10.16 11.15
C GLY A 140 -9.05 -10.05 10.17
N VAL A 141 -8.96 -8.97 9.39
CA VAL A 141 -7.79 -8.73 8.54
C VAL A 141 -6.52 -8.57 9.37
N ALA A 142 -5.38 -9.05 8.86
CA ALA A 142 -4.11 -9.04 9.58
C ALA A 142 -3.44 -7.65 9.60
N ALA A 143 -3.67 -6.83 8.57
CA ALA A 143 -3.23 -5.44 8.51
C ALA A 143 -4.07 -4.65 7.51
N ILE A 144 -4.03 -3.32 7.61
CA ILE A 144 -4.74 -2.41 6.71
C ILE A 144 -3.74 -1.41 6.14
N ASP A 145 -3.59 -1.41 4.80
CA ASP A 145 -2.79 -0.40 4.08
C ASP A 145 -3.72 0.74 3.63
N ILE A 146 -3.61 1.87 4.30
CA ILE A 146 -4.53 2.99 4.13
C ILE A 146 -4.38 3.73 2.79
N SER A 147 -3.25 3.61 2.11
CA SER A 147 -2.93 4.17 0.79
C SER A 147 -3.72 5.44 0.43
N GLY A 148 -3.39 6.57 1.06
CA GLY A 148 -4.08 7.84 0.87
C GLY A 148 -3.64 8.60 -0.38
N THR A 149 -4.26 9.76 -0.62
CA THR A 149 -3.88 10.67 -1.72
C THR A 149 -2.49 11.26 -1.49
N GLY A 150 -1.86 11.72 -2.57
CA GLY A 150 -0.53 12.34 -2.57
C GLY A 150 0.51 11.59 -3.41
N GLY A 151 0.19 10.37 -3.86
CA GLY A 151 1.01 9.57 -4.78
C GLY A 151 0.36 9.40 -6.15
N THR A 152 0.38 8.15 -6.67
CA THR A 152 -0.27 7.81 -7.93
C THR A 152 -1.78 8.03 -7.82
N ASN A 153 -2.32 8.81 -8.74
CA ASN A 153 -3.75 9.08 -8.82
C ASN A 153 -4.39 8.21 -9.93
N PHE A 154 -4.99 7.10 -9.53
CA PHE A 154 -5.60 6.18 -10.49
C PHE A 154 -6.85 6.75 -11.15
N ALA A 155 -7.63 7.61 -10.47
CA ALA A 155 -8.76 8.28 -11.11
C ALA A 155 -8.29 9.16 -12.28
N LYS A 156 -7.23 9.92 -12.10
CA LYS A 156 -6.63 10.74 -13.16
C LYS A 156 -6.09 9.91 -14.32
N ILE A 157 -5.42 8.77 -14.01
CA ILE A 157 -4.91 7.86 -15.03
C ILE A 157 -6.06 7.29 -15.86
N GLU A 158 -7.10 6.78 -15.21
CA GLU A 158 -8.24 6.17 -15.88
C GLU A 158 -9.07 7.21 -16.65
N ASN A 159 -9.20 8.42 -16.10
CA ASN A 159 -9.83 9.55 -16.80
C ASN A 159 -9.08 9.91 -18.09
N GLY A 160 -7.74 9.82 -18.09
CA GLY A 160 -6.91 10.01 -19.28
C GLY A 160 -7.18 8.99 -20.39
N ARG A 161 -7.71 7.79 -20.05
CA ARG A 161 -8.12 6.75 -21.01
C ARG A 161 -9.53 6.98 -21.59
N ARG A 162 -10.37 7.78 -20.92
CA ARG A 162 -11.72 8.09 -21.38
C ARG A 162 -11.68 9.09 -22.54
N LYS A 163 -12.40 8.78 -23.61
CA LYS A 163 -12.54 9.70 -24.76
C LYS A 163 -13.62 10.74 -24.52
N GLU A 164 -14.71 10.32 -23.87
CA GLU A 164 -15.89 11.11 -23.57
C GLU A 164 -16.33 10.89 -22.12
N ASP A 165 -17.27 11.68 -21.62
CA ASP A 165 -17.89 11.54 -20.30
C ASP A 165 -16.87 11.39 -19.16
N LYS A 166 -15.85 12.26 -19.14
CA LYS A 166 -14.82 12.27 -18.10
C LYS A 166 -15.43 12.54 -16.73
N LEU A 167 -14.87 11.90 -15.73
CA LEU A 167 -15.27 12.03 -14.32
C LEU A 167 -14.21 12.83 -13.55
N ASP A 168 -13.85 14.01 -14.06
CA ASP A 168 -12.77 14.87 -13.55
C ASP A 168 -12.96 15.19 -12.05
N PHE A 169 -14.21 15.30 -11.59
CA PHE A 169 -14.54 15.55 -10.18
C PHE A 169 -14.09 14.43 -9.23
N LEU A 170 -13.76 13.25 -9.72
CA LEU A 170 -13.20 12.15 -8.91
C LEU A 170 -11.67 12.19 -8.83
N GLU A 171 -10.99 13.06 -9.57
CA GLU A 171 -9.53 13.16 -9.52
C GLU A 171 -9.04 13.68 -8.16
N ASP A 172 -9.82 14.54 -7.51
CA ASP A 172 -9.52 15.08 -6.18
C ASP A 172 -10.24 14.34 -5.05
N TRP A 173 -10.91 13.20 -5.36
CA TRP A 173 -11.59 12.39 -4.36
C TRP A 173 -10.61 11.69 -3.45
N GLY A 174 -10.95 11.63 -2.14
CA GLY A 174 -10.25 10.83 -1.16
C GLY A 174 -9.64 11.64 -0.01
N GLN A 175 -8.92 10.92 0.85
CA GLN A 175 -8.23 11.43 2.02
C GLN A 175 -6.73 11.30 1.84
N THR A 176 -5.98 12.27 2.40
CA THR A 176 -4.51 12.15 2.42
C THR A 176 -4.07 10.99 3.31
N THR A 177 -2.86 10.50 3.10
CA THR A 177 -2.25 9.47 3.97
C THR A 177 -2.25 9.91 5.44
N LEU A 178 -1.93 11.17 5.73
CA LEU A 178 -1.94 11.68 7.10
C LEU A 178 -3.36 11.74 7.68
N THR A 179 -4.35 12.16 6.90
CA THR A 179 -5.75 12.15 7.32
C THR A 179 -6.22 10.74 7.64
N SER A 180 -5.93 9.76 6.77
CA SER A 180 -6.30 8.36 7.02
C SER A 180 -5.55 7.75 8.21
N LEU A 181 -4.30 8.16 8.48
CA LEU A 181 -3.60 7.78 9.73
C LEU A 181 -4.29 8.32 10.97
N MET A 182 -4.82 9.56 10.92
CA MET A 182 -5.63 10.08 12.02
C MET A 182 -6.97 9.34 12.17
N GLU A 183 -7.62 8.97 11.07
CA GLU A 183 -8.83 8.14 11.10
C GLU A 183 -8.54 6.73 11.68
N ALA A 184 -7.31 6.24 11.55
CA ALA A 184 -6.86 4.95 12.07
C ALA A 184 -6.42 4.99 13.56
N GLN A 185 -6.41 6.18 14.21
CA GLN A 185 -6.05 6.26 15.63
C GLN A 185 -6.99 5.38 16.48
N GLY A 186 -6.39 4.55 17.33
CA GLY A 186 -7.12 3.59 18.15
C GLY A 186 -7.45 2.26 17.44
N SER A 187 -7.04 2.07 16.19
CA SER A 187 -7.13 0.78 15.51
C SER A 187 -6.35 -0.30 16.27
N ARG A 188 -6.94 -1.50 16.37
CA ARG A 188 -6.26 -2.68 16.94
C ARG A 188 -5.50 -3.47 15.89
N THR A 189 -5.83 -3.24 14.63
CA THR A 189 -5.19 -3.87 13.48
C THR A 189 -3.97 -3.04 13.07
N PRO A 190 -2.80 -3.65 12.81
CA PRO A 190 -1.63 -2.97 12.31
C PRO A 190 -1.94 -2.14 11.05
N ILE A 191 -1.47 -0.89 11.04
CA ILE A 191 -1.68 0.03 9.91
C ILE A 191 -0.40 0.13 9.09
N ILE A 192 -0.55 0.00 7.78
CA ILE A 192 0.48 0.27 6.80
C ILE A 192 0.16 1.64 6.18
N ALA A 193 1.13 2.54 6.18
CA ALA A 193 0.98 3.84 5.56
C ALA A 193 1.63 3.85 4.17
N SER A 194 0.83 4.06 3.14
CA SER A 194 1.30 4.29 1.78
C SER A 194 0.49 5.41 1.11
N GLY A 195 0.91 5.80 -0.09
CA GLY A 195 0.30 6.94 -0.81
C GLY A 195 1.04 8.25 -0.55
N GLY A 196 1.85 8.67 -1.52
CA GLY A 196 2.59 9.94 -1.48
C GLY A 196 3.80 9.99 -0.56
N VAL A 197 4.19 8.88 0.07
CA VAL A 197 5.43 8.80 0.84
C VAL A 197 6.62 8.76 -0.13
N LYS A 198 7.56 9.69 0.00
CA LYS A 198 8.67 9.89 -0.93
C LYS A 198 10.03 9.96 -0.26
N THR A 199 10.09 10.42 0.97
CA THR A 199 11.33 10.71 1.69
C THR A 199 11.40 9.98 3.04
N PRO A 200 12.59 9.77 3.61
CA PRO A 200 12.74 9.27 4.98
C PRO A 200 12.00 10.10 6.03
N LEU A 201 11.88 11.41 5.82
CA LEU A 201 11.11 12.27 6.72
C LEU A 201 9.59 11.98 6.63
N ASP A 202 9.07 11.68 5.43
CA ASP A 202 7.67 11.25 5.29
C ASP A 202 7.46 9.89 5.96
N MET A 203 8.41 8.96 5.82
CA MET A 203 8.38 7.67 6.52
C MET A 203 8.34 7.87 8.04
N ALA A 204 9.23 8.70 8.59
CA ALA A 204 9.28 9.00 10.01
C ALA A 204 7.96 9.61 10.52
N LYS A 205 7.35 10.52 9.76
CA LYS A 205 6.02 11.10 10.09
C LYS A 205 4.92 10.04 10.12
N CYS A 206 4.93 9.11 9.15
CA CYS A 206 3.96 8.01 9.13
C CYS A 206 4.14 7.09 10.35
N PHE A 207 5.38 6.70 10.65
CA PHE A 207 5.67 5.90 11.85
C PHE A 207 5.26 6.63 13.12
N ALA A 208 5.62 7.90 13.27
CA ALA A 208 5.26 8.70 14.44
C ALA A 208 3.74 8.83 14.61
N LEU A 209 2.95 8.75 13.55
CA LEU A 209 1.47 8.70 13.60
C LEU A 209 0.90 7.28 13.81
N GLY A 210 1.72 6.29 14.11
CA GLY A 210 1.29 4.96 14.49
C GLY A 210 1.33 3.90 13.39
N ALA A 211 1.87 4.21 12.20
CA ALA A 211 2.05 3.19 11.18
C ALA A 211 3.05 2.10 11.65
N SER A 212 2.72 0.85 11.42
CA SER A 212 3.60 -0.31 11.68
C SER A 212 4.58 -0.56 10.54
N LEU A 213 4.16 -0.23 9.31
CA LEU A 213 4.95 -0.32 8.08
C LEU A 213 4.67 0.89 7.20
N VAL A 214 5.63 1.19 6.32
CA VAL A 214 5.47 2.24 5.30
C VAL A 214 5.68 1.63 3.92
N GLY A 215 4.77 1.92 2.99
CA GLY A 215 4.79 1.44 1.62
C GLY A 215 5.16 2.54 0.62
N LEU A 216 6.10 2.21 -0.28
CA LEU A 216 6.49 3.06 -1.39
C LEU A 216 6.18 2.35 -2.70
N SER A 217 5.64 3.07 -3.66
CA SER A 217 5.23 2.49 -4.94
C SER A 217 5.87 3.25 -6.11
N GLY A 218 5.41 4.45 -6.40
CA GLY A 218 5.91 5.25 -7.50
C GLY A 218 7.40 5.54 -7.42
N GLU A 219 7.91 5.85 -6.23
CA GLU A 219 9.34 6.11 -6.02
C GLU A 219 10.19 4.86 -6.34
N MET A 220 9.77 3.67 -5.87
CA MET A 220 10.49 2.43 -6.18
C MET A 220 10.50 2.14 -7.68
N LEU A 221 9.37 2.32 -8.35
CA LEU A 221 9.27 2.17 -9.80
C LEU A 221 10.18 3.16 -10.53
N HIS A 222 10.24 4.41 -10.05
CA HIS A 222 11.10 5.45 -10.62
C HIS A 222 12.59 5.07 -10.52
N LEU A 223 13.02 4.55 -9.37
CA LEU A 223 14.40 4.13 -9.13
C LEU A 223 14.86 3.01 -10.08
N VAL A 224 13.99 2.04 -10.39
CA VAL A 224 14.35 0.88 -11.22
C VAL A 224 13.90 0.98 -12.67
N ARG A 225 13.42 2.14 -13.11
CA ARG A 225 12.82 2.29 -14.45
C ARG A 225 13.81 2.01 -15.58
N LYS A 226 15.06 2.43 -15.41
CA LYS A 226 16.12 2.19 -16.39
C LYS A 226 16.84 0.88 -16.08
N GLU A 227 17.38 0.24 -17.11
CA GLU A 227 18.04 -1.06 -16.99
C GLU A 227 19.32 -1.00 -16.15
N ASP A 228 20.08 0.08 -16.27
CA ASP A 228 21.35 0.33 -15.60
C ASP A 228 21.21 1.02 -14.22
N SER A 229 19.97 1.30 -13.78
CA SER A 229 19.74 2.08 -12.56
C SER A 229 19.79 1.28 -11.24
N LEU A 230 19.92 -0.04 -11.30
CA LEU A 230 19.79 -0.90 -10.12
C LEU A 230 20.86 -0.62 -9.03
N PRO A 231 22.15 -0.43 -9.35
CA PRO A 231 23.16 -0.09 -8.33
C PRO A 231 22.83 1.23 -7.60
N ASP A 232 22.40 2.25 -8.34
CA ASP A 232 22.00 3.54 -7.78
C ASP A 232 20.72 3.44 -6.94
N ALA A 233 19.79 2.58 -7.36
CA ALA A 233 18.58 2.31 -6.61
C ALA A 233 18.87 1.64 -5.25
N ILE A 234 19.77 0.65 -5.23
CA ILE A 234 20.21 -0.03 -4.01
C ILE A 234 20.88 0.99 -3.08
N HIS A 235 21.83 1.78 -3.60
CA HIS A 235 22.51 2.83 -2.83
C HIS A 235 21.50 3.84 -2.25
N THR A 236 20.53 4.29 -3.06
CA THR A 236 19.49 5.24 -2.62
C THR A 236 18.69 4.67 -1.44
N VAL A 237 18.25 3.41 -1.53
CA VAL A 237 17.47 2.79 -0.45
C VAL A 237 18.30 2.60 0.82
N GLN A 238 19.57 2.24 0.69
CA GLN A 238 20.50 2.17 1.83
C GLN A 238 20.69 3.54 2.49
N THR A 239 20.90 4.57 1.69
CA THR A 239 20.96 5.97 2.17
C THR A 239 19.68 6.39 2.89
N TRP A 240 18.49 6.00 2.40
CA TRP A 240 17.23 6.29 3.08
C TRP A 240 17.12 5.62 4.45
N LYS A 241 17.64 4.42 4.63
CA LYS A 241 17.69 3.76 5.94
C LYS A 241 18.60 4.52 6.91
N GLU A 242 19.77 4.97 6.46
CA GLU A 242 20.67 5.79 7.26
C GLU A 242 20.05 7.14 7.63
N GLN A 243 19.38 7.80 6.68
CA GLN A 243 18.67 9.04 6.93
C GLN A 243 17.51 8.87 7.90
N LEU A 244 16.76 7.75 7.82
CA LEU A 244 15.73 7.44 8.81
C LEU A 244 16.35 7.26 10.21
N THR A 245 17.47 6.55 10.32
CA THR A 245 18.23 6.42 11.58
C THR A 245 18.65 7.78 12.11
N THR A 246 19.13 8.66 11.23
CA THR A 246 19.50 10.05 11.59
C THR A 246 18.29 10.81 12.17
N ILE A 247 17.11 10.68 11.55
CA ILE A 247 15.88 11.33 12.05
C ILE A 247 15.48 10.78 13.42
N LEU A 248 15.54 9.46 13.63
CA LEU A 248 15.28 8.85 14.93
C LEU A 248 16.24 9.42 15.99
N THR A 249 17.53 9.49 15.68
CA THR A 249 18.56 10.04 16.57
C THR A 249 18.26 11.50 16.93
N LEU A 250 17.85 12.32 15.96
CA LEU A 250 17.53 13.74 16.18
C LEU A 250 16.36 13.93 17.16
N VAL A 251 15.40 13.02 17.19
CA VAL A 251 14.25 13.08 18.11
C VAL A 251 14.44 12.25 19.37
N GLY A 252 15.63 11.66 19.57
CA GLY A 252 15.93 10.84 20.74
C GLY A 252 15.26 9.47 20.75
N ALA A 253 14.83 8.96 19.59
CA ALA A 253 14.20 7.64 19.45
C ALA A 253 15.26 6.62 19.05
N ASP A 254 15.25 5.44 19.67
CA ASP A 254 16.13 4.30 19.38
C ASP A 254 15.45 3.20 18.53
N SER A 255 14.16 3.35 18.33
CA SER A 255 13.30 2.39 17.64
C SER A 255 12.06 3.07 17.04
N ILE A 256 11.37 2.37 16.13
CA ILE A 256 10.05 2.84 15.64
C ILE A 256 9.05 2.93 16.81
N SER A 257 9.10 2.00 17.75
CA SER A 257 8.22 2.04 18.93
C SER A 257 8.46 3.29 19.78
N SER A 258 9.72 3.67 20.01
CA SER A 258 10.01 4.90 20.75
C SER A 258 9.70 6.17 19.94
N LEU A 259 9.86 6.15 18.62
CA LEU A 259 9.40 7.23 17.75
C LEU A 259 7.88 7.45 17.84
N GLN A 260 7.09 6.37 17.97
CA GLN A 260 5.66 6.44 18.17
C GLN A 260 5.25 7.09 19.51
N GLN A 261 6.17 7.23 20.44
CA GLN A 261 5.99 7.93 21.70
C GLN A 261 6.54 9.37 21.70
N ALA A 262 7.24 9.76 20.63
CA ALA A 262 7.78 11.11 20.52
C ALA A 262 6.66 12.14 20.30
N PRO A 263 6.66 13.29 21.01
CA PRO A 263 5.65 14.32 20.82
C PRO A 263 5.62 14.87 19.41
N ILE A 264 4.43 15.01 18.85
CA ILE A 264 4.19 15.62 17.53
C ILE A 264 3.11 16.69 17.60
N VAL A 265 3.34 17.80 16.90
CA VAL A 265 2.34 18.83 16.67
C VAL A 265 1.83 18.72 15.24
N VAL A 266 0.53 18.45 15.08
CA VAL A 266 -0.09 18.31 13.77
C VAL A 266 -0.48 19.68 13.19
N ALA A 267 -0.49 19.81 11.87
CA ALA A 267 -0.82 21.05 11.17
C ALA A 267 -2.28 21.46 11.38
N PRO A 268 -2.61 22.76 11.34
CA PRO A 268 -3.98 23.25 11.58
C PRO A 268 -5.05 22.61 10.70
N SER A 269 -4.77 22.33 9.44
CA SER A 269 -5.71 21.64 8.53
C SER A 269 -6.08 20.24 9.03
N LEU A 270 -5.11 19.51 9.58
CA LEU A 270 -5.33 18.19 10.15
C LEU A 270 -6.01 18.27 11.53
N GLN A 271 -5.70 19.32 12.34
CA GLN A 271 -6.42 19.59 13.59
C GLN A 271 -7.91 19.80 13.34
N ASN A 272 -8.28 20.65 12.37
CA ASN A 272 -9.67 20.92 12.02
C ASN A 272 -10.41 19.63 11.60
N TRP A 273 -9.76 18.75 10.85
CA TRP A 273 -10.32 17.44 10.50
C TRP A 273 -10.58 16.62 11.77
N CYS A 274 -9.58 16.51 12.62
CA CYS A 274 -9.67 15.73 13.87
C CYS A 274 -10.77 16.24 14.79
N ASP A 275 -10.88 17.57 14.95
CA ASP A 275 -11.94 18.18 15.76
C ASP A 275 -13.33 17.84 15.22
N ALA A 276 -13.53 17.94 13.90
CA ALA A 276 -14.80 17.59 13.25
C ALA A 276 -15.13 16.09 13.38
N ARG A 277 -14.11 15.23 13.44
CA ARG A 277 -14.25 13.77 13.55
C ARG A 277 -14.18 13.25 15.00
N GLY A 278 -14.00 14.13 15.98
CA GLY A 278 -13.85 13.76 17.39
C GLY A 278 -12.61 12.87 17.63
N ILE A 279 -11.51 13.13 16.91
CA ILE A 279 -10.23 12.43 17.09
C ILE A 279 -9.39 13.24 18.08
N ASP A 280 -8.93 12.59 19.14
CA ASP A 280 -8.04 13.22 20.11
C ASP A 280 -6.62 13.34 19.54
N TRP A 281 -6.36 14.45 18.86
CA TRP A 281 -5.04 14.76 18.31
C TRP A 281 -4.11 15.45 19.34
N LYS A 282 -4.68 16.01 20.42
CA LYS A 282 -3.92 16.80 21.41
C LYS A 282 -2.97 15.92 22.22
N HIS A 283 -3.36 14.67 22.46
CA HIS A 283 -2.49 13.72 23.17
C HIS A 283 -1.16 13.48 22.43
N LEU A 284 -1.14 13.60 21.08
CA LEU A 284 0.07 13.40 20.27
C LEU A 284 1.17 14.44 20.61
N ALA A 285 0.80 15.61 21.06
CA ALA A 285 1.75 16.64 21.47
C ALA A 285 2.21 16.53 22.94
N GLN A 286 1.61 15.63 23.71
CA GLN A 286 1.83 15.48 25.15
C GLN A 286 2.34 14.09 25.56
N ARG A 287 2.48 13.17 24.63
CA ARG A 287 2.99 11.81 24.86
C ARG A 287 4.50 11.77 25.01
#